data_666327a5da36eed7a7b0f5a634a92ad5
#
_entry.id   666327a5da36eed7a7b0f5a634a92ad5
#
_cell.length_a   1.000
_cell.length_b   1.000
_cell.length_c   1.000
_cell.angle_alpha   90.00
_cell.angle_beta   90.00
_cell.angle_gamma   90.00
#
_symmetry.space_group_name_H-M   'P 1'
#
loop_
_entity.id
_entity.type
_entity.pdbx_description
1 polymer ?
#
loop_
_entity_poly.entity_id
_entity_poly.type
_entity_poly.pdbx_seq_one_letter_code
_entity_poly.pdbx_strand_id
1 'polypeptide(L)'
;MKKLVYTSVLVLFALTINSCGDDEGTPATAQLAMNISGLEDLGSSAIYEGWIIVDGNPISTGTFSVNGEGVPSATSFAVNPEDLAQATKYVLTVEPVPDNDPAPSDQKLVAGDFAGNTASISTAIMPGVGDFSNAAGVYFLRTPTDETDGNNMNDPYGVWFGTPGMPPTAGLTLPTLPTGWAYEGWVIGDAGPISTGTFTAFNERDSGNGFSGTENNAGPPIPGEDFFLNAPAGETFPLDVRGRMVVISIEPVPDNSPAPFLLKPLAATVPADAATAPTTHSFNQNLGSFPMGSVTRN
;
A
#
# COMPACT_ATOMS: atom_id res chain seq x y z
N MET A 1 -40.68 -61.64 79.34
CA MET A 1 -39.53 -61.03 78.73
C MET A 1 -39.96 -60.55 77.32
N LYS A 2 -40.35 -59.29 77.22
CA LYS A 2 -40.76 -58.69 75.93
C LYS A 2 -39.58 -57.83 75.40
N LYS A 3 -39.03 -58.19 74.21
CA LYS A 3 -38.00 -57.41 73.56
C LYS A 3 -38.70 -56.32 72.74
N LEU A 4 -38.34 -55.09 73.06
CA LEU A 4 -38.76 -53.89 72.30
C LEU A 4 -37.80 -53.66 71.16
N VAL A 5 -38.27 -53.66 69.91
CA VAL A 5 -37.51 -53.36 68.73
C VAL A 5 -37.78 -51.88 68.38
N TYR A 6 -36.75 -51.05 68.44
CA TYR A 6 -36.81 -49.66 67.96
C TYR A 6 -36.43 -49.62 66.45
N THR A 7 -37.40 -49.23 65.66
CA THR A 7 -37.18 -48.98 64.24
C THR A 7 -36.77 -47.50 64.05
N SER A 8 -35.50 -47.25 63.74
CA SER A 8 -35.07 -45.91 63.44
C SER A 8 -35.38 -45.61 61.98
N VAL A 9 -36.24 -44.63 61.72
CA VAL A 9 -36.49 -44.07 60.37
C VAL A 9 -35.44 -43.01 60.11
N LEU A 10 -34.57 -43.29 59.10
CA LEU A 10 -33.59 -42.36 58.61
C LEU A 10 -34.26 -41.51 57.51
N VAL A 11 -34.53 -40.23 57.80
CA VAL A 11 -35.05 -39.27 56.83
C VAL A 11 -33.82 -38.72 56.03
N LEU A 12 -33.68 -39.15 54.78
CA LEU A 12 -32.64 -38.65 53.84
C LEU A 12 -33.14 -37.32 53.29
N PHE A 13 -32.55 -36.21 53.74
CA PHE A 13 -32.82 -34.90 53.26
C PHE A 13 -31.94 -34.71 51.99
N ALA A 14 -32.52 -34.83 50.78
CA ALA A 14 -31.83 -34.53 49.51
C ALA A 14 -31.71 -33.02 49.34
N LEU A 15 -30.54 -32.47 49.59
CA LEU A 15 -30.19 -31.11 49.16
C LEU A 15 -29.99 -31.11 47.63
N THR A 16 -30.93 -30.58 46.90
CA THR A 16 -30.75 -30.19 45.49
C THR A 16 -29.95 -28.91 45.47
N ILE A 17 -28.64 -29.02 45.22
CA ILE A 17 -27.81 -27.90 44.82
C ILE A 17 -28.19 -27.55 43.38
N ASN A 18 -29.00 -26.50 43.20
CA ASN A 18 -29.08 -25.80 41.93
C ASN A 18 -27.74 -25.12 41.71
N SER A 19 -26.86 -25.77 40.94
CA SER A 19 -25.74 -25.12 40.33
C SER A 19 -26.32 -24.20 39.23
N CYS A 20 -26.44 -22.89 39.51
CA CYS A 20 -26.42 -21.91 38.46
C CYS A 20 -25.05 -22.05 37.77
N GLY A 21 -24.97 -22.75 36.65
CA GLY A 21 -23.91 -22.55 35.69
C GLY A 21 -24.11 -21.15 35.16
N ASP A 22 -23.18 -20.25 35.44
CA ASP A 22 -23.00 -19.08 34.62
C ASP A 22 -22.59 -19.61 33.25
N ASP A 23 -23.59 -19.79 32.38
CA ASP A 23 -23.33 -19.81 30.93
C ASP A 23 -22.77 -18.43 30.61
N GLU A 24 -21.45 -18.28 30.65
CA GLU A 24 -20.77 -17.24 29.92
C GLU A 24 -21.06 -17.53 28.45
N GLY A 25 -22.23 -17.08 27.98
CA GLY A 25 -22.64 -17.20 26.60
C GLY A 25 -21.55 -16.62 25.75
N THR A 26 -21.09 -17.35 24.72
CA THR A 26 -20.18 -16.82 23.71
C THR A 26 -20.69 -15.43 23.32
N PRO A 27 -19.86 -14.38 23.39
CA PRO A 27 -20.29 -13.03 23.03
C PRO A 27 -20.97 -13.05 21.66
N ALA A 28 -22.14 -12.42 21.56
CA ALA A 28 -22.82 -12.31 20.29
C ALA A 28 -21.89 -11.63 19.28
N THR A 29 -21.73 -12.19 18.09
CA THR A 29 -20.96 -11.60 17.01
C THR A 29 -21.85 -11.35 15.81
N ALA A 30 -21.61 -10.22 15.12
CA ALA A 30 -22.13 -9.96 13.79
C ALA A 30 -21.02 -10.19 12.75
N GLN A 31 -21.39 -10.34 11.50
CA GLN A 31 -20.44 -10.60 10.44
C GLN A 31 -20.21 -9.34 9.57
N LEU A 32 -18.96 -8.96 9.41
CA LEU A 32 -18.52 -7.99 8.42
C LEU A 32 -18.00 -8.76 7.20
N ALA A 33 -18.72 -8.69 6.09
CA ALA A 33 -18.32 -9.33 4.83
C ALA A 33 -17.54 -8.32 3.97
N MET A 34 -16.40 -8.74 3.44
CA MET A 34 -15.52 -7.94 2.57
C MET A 34 -15.49 -8.53 1.16
N ASN A 35 -15.69 -7.68 0.16
CA ASN A 35 -15.46 -8.00 -1.24
C ASN A 35 -14.54 -6.92 -1.83
N ILE A 36 -13.25 -7.21 -1.94
CA ILE A 36 -12.21 -6.29 -2.40
C ILE A 36 -11.38 -6.96 -3.49
N SER A 37 -10.97 -6.17 -4.46
CA SER A 37 -10.05 -6.56 -5.53
C SER A 37 -8.86 -5.60 -5.58
N GLY A 38 -7.79 -5.99 -6.29
CA GLY A 38 -6.59 -5.14 -6.46
C GLY A 38 -5.65 -5.14 -5.26
N LEU A 39 -5.77 -6.09 -4.33
CA LEU A 39 -4.75 -6.32 -3.29
C LEU A 39 -3.68 -7.29 -3.81
N GLU A 40 -2.45 -7.17 -3.29
CA GLU A 40 -1.34 -8.07 -3.61
C GLU A 40 -0.80 -8.77 -2.36
N ASP A 41 0.05 -9.76 -2.57
CA ASP A 41 0.79 -10.44 -1.51
C ASP A 41 1.85 -9.50 -0.93
N LEU A 42 1.72 -9.17 0.36
CA LEU A 42 2.67 -8.32 1.09
C LEU A 42 3.90 -9.10 1.61
N GLY A 43 4.00 -10.38 1.32
CA GLY A 43 5.04 -11.24 1.86
C GLY A 43 4.89 -11.48 3.37
N SER A 44 6.03 -11.70 4.06
CA SER A 44 6.04 -12.04 5.49
C SER A 44 6.27 -10.86 6.43
N SER A 45 6.57 -9.68 5.91
CA SER A 45 6.92 -8.49 6.70
C SER A 45 5.75 -7.53 6.95
N ALA A 46 4.63 -7.74 6.25
CA ALA A 46 3.43 -6.92 6.39
C ALA A 46 2.16 -7.76 6.22
N ILE A 47 1.04 -7.23 6.70
CA ILE A 47 -0.29 -7.85 6.65
C ILE A 47 -1.36 -6.77 6.48
N TYR A 48 -2.50 -7.13 5.91
CA TYR A 48 -3.65 -6.23 5.89
C TYR A 48 -4.44 -6.33 7.19
N GLU A 49 -4.93 -5.18 7.68
CA GLU A 49 -5.85 -5.12 8.81
C GLU A 49 -7.04 -4.21 8.50
N GLY A 50 -8.23 -4.72 8.83
CA GLY A 50 -9.47 -3.98 8.67
C GLY A 50 -9.87 -3.27 9.97
N TRP A 51 -10.42 -2.07 9.86
CA TRP A 51 -10.86 -1.25 10.97
C TRP A 51 -12.26 -0.70 10.71
N ILE A 52 -13.12 -0.76 11.71
CA ILE A 52 -14.36 0.02 11.74
C ILE A 52 -14.16 1.25 12.64
N ILE A 53 -14.76 2.37 12.27
CA ILE A 53 -14.67 3.60 13.05
C ILE A 53 -15.98 3.83 13.78
N VAL A 54 -15.92 3.80 15.11
CA VAL A 54 -17.05 4.00 16.02
C VAL A 54 -16.75 5.20 16.92
N ASP A 55 -17.58 6.23 16.90
CA ASP A 55 -17.38 7.48 17.65
C ASP A 55 -15.98 8.09 17.45
N GLY A 56 -15.42 7.96 16.23
CA GLY A 56 -14.11 8.44 15.88
C GLY A 56 -12.95 7.53 16.29
N ASN A 57 -13.21 6.42 16.98
CA ASN A 57 -12.18 5.47 17.42
C ASN A 57 -12.10 4.27 16.48
N PRO A 58 -10.89 3.83 16.10
CA PRO A 58 -10.70 2.62 15.31
C PRO A 58 -10.87 1.37 16.18
N ILE A 59 -11.63 0.39 15.69
CA ILE A 59 -11.78 -0.94 16.27
C ILE A 59 -11.35 -1.94 15.21
N SER A 60 -10.37 -2.78 15.52
CA SER A 60 -9.91 -3.83 14.63
C SER A 60 -11.02 -4.82 14.30
N THR A 61 -11.16 -5.16 13.04
CA THR A 61 -12.02 -6.26 12.58
C THR A 61 -11.24 -7.55 12.36
N GLY A 62 -9.91 -7.49 12.43
CA GLY A 62 -8.97 -8.58 12.25
C GLY A 62 -8.07 -8.39 11.04
N THR A 63 -7.05 -9.25 10.98
CA THR A 63 -6.03 -9.25 9.94
C THR A 63 -6.28 -10.35 8.91
N PHE A 64 -5.74 -10.16 7.70
CA PHE A 64 -5.71 -11.17 6.65
C PHE A 64 -4.51 -10.95 5.73
N SER A 65 -4.03 -12.03 5.14
CA SER A 65 -3.04 -11.99 4.06
C SER A 65 -3.72 -12.14 2.71
N VAL A 66 -2.98 -11.82 1.66
CA VAL A 66 -3.37 -12.06 0.28
C VAL A 66 -2.28 -12.93 -0.35
N ASN A 67 -2.65 -13.92 -1.15
CA ASN A 67 -1.68 -14.77 -1.84
C ASN A 67 -1.22 -14.15 -3.17
N GLY A 68 -0.23 -14.76 -3.82
CA GLY A 68 0.31 -14.28 -5.10
C GLY A 68 -0.70 -14.25 -6.27
N GLU A 69 -1.91 -14.80 -6.09
CA GLU A 69 -3.02 -14.72 -7.05
C GLU A 69 -4.01 -13.59 -6.71
N GLY A 70 -3.74 -12.79 -5.68
CA GLY A 70 -4.60 -11.70 -5.21
C GLY A 70 -5.81 -12.17 -4.39
N VAL A 71 -5.79 -13.39 -3.85
CA VAL A 71 -6.90 -13.97 -3.08
C VAL A 71 -6.69 -13.74 -1.58
N PRO A 72 -7.62 -13.03 -0.89
CA PRO A 72 -7.56 -12.85 0.56
C PRO A 72 -7.73 -14.17 1.32
N SER A 73 -7.01 -14.34 2.42
CA SER A 73 -7.11 -15.50 3.33
C SER A 73 -8.43 -15.51 4.12
N ALA A 74 -9.07 -14.35 4.28
CA ALA A 74 -10.38 -14.18 4.93
C ALA A 74 -11.16 -13.06 4.24
N THR A 75 -12.48 -13.26 4.11
CA THR A 75 -13.42 -12.28 3.54
C THR A 75 -14.63 -12.03 4.45
N SER A 76 -14.63 -12.63 5.64
CA SER A 76 -15.68 -12.44 6.64
C SER A 76 -15.06 -12.40 8.03
N PHE A 77 -15.44 -11.40 8.81
CA PHE A 77 -14.85 -11.08 10.11
C PHE A 77 -15.93 -10.98 11.16
N ALA A 78 -15.72 -11.64 12.31
CA ALA A 78 -16.62 -11.57 13.46
C ALA A 78 -16.33 -10.29 14.25
N VAL A 79 -17.34 -9.44 14.42
CA VAL A 79 -17.23 -8.15 15.10
C VAL A 79 -18.32 -8.06 16.16
N ASN A 80 -18.08 -7.25 17.21
CA ASN A 80 -19.13 -6.95 18.18
C ASN A 80 -20.35 -6.32 17.47
N PRO A 81 -21.59 -6.81 17.67
CA PRO A 81 -22.76 -6.31 16.96
C PRO A 81 -23.08 -4.83 17.21
N GLU A 82 -22.82 -4.34 18.43
CA GLU A 82 -23.08 -2.93 18.79
C GLU A 82 -22.09 -2.02 18.08
N ASP A 83 -20.80 -2.36 18.08
CA ASP A 83 -19.75 -1.62 17.38
C ASP A 83 -20.00 -1.62 15.87
N LEU A 84 -20.35 -2.78 15.30
CA LEU A 84 -20.63 -2.88 13.88
C LEU A 84 -21.86 -2.07 13.47
N ALA A 85 -22.90 -2.04 14.31
CA ALA A 85 -24.10 -1.26 14.03
C ALA A 85 -23.84 0.26 14.08
N GLN A 86 -22.94 0.70 14.97
CA GLN A 86 -22.57 2.11 15.16
C GLN A 86 -21.45 2.57 14.22
N ALA A 87 -20.78 1.66 13.53
CA ALA A 87 -19.67 1.98 12.65
C ALA A 87 -20.08 2.98 11.56
N THR A 88 -19.33 4.06 11.43
CA THR A 88 -19.56 5.12 10.43
C THR A 88 -18.70 4.94 9.19
N LYS A 89 -17.54 4.29 9.33
CA LYS A 89 -16.52 4.13 8.27
C LYS A 89 -15.80 2.79 8.41
N TYR A 90 -15.33 2.26 7.29
CA TYR A 90 -14.33 1.19 7.22
C TYR A 90 -13.01 1.74 6.69
N VAL A 91 -11.89 1.27 7.23
CA VAL A 91 -10.52 1.58 6.78
C VAL A 91 -9.75 0.27 6.66
N LEU A 92 -8.91 0.15 5.64
CA LEU A 92 -7.95 -0.94 5.47
C LEU A 92 -6.55 -0.35 5.54
N THR A 93 -5.70 -0.94 6.36
CA THR A 93 -4.29 -0.55 6.53
C THR A 93 -3.34 -1.67 6.10
N VAL A 94 -2.08 -1.30 5.92
CA VAL A 94 -0.94 -2.22 5.79
C VAL A 94 -0.17 -2.17 7.11
N GLU A 95 -0.21 -3.24 7.89
CA GLU A 95 0.43 -3.32 9.21
C GLU A 95 1.74 -4.10 9.15
N PRO A 96 2.76 -3.73 9.93
CA PRO A 96 4.02 -4.47 10.00
C PRO A 96 3.84 -5.84 10.68
N VAL A 97 4.73 -6.79 10.39
CA VAL A 97 4.77 -8.07 11.10
C VAL A 97 6.19 -8.26 11.69
N PRO A 98 6.35 -8.37 13.04
CA PRO A 98 5.28 -8.30 14.07
C PRO A 98 4.74 -6.89 14.25
N ASP A 99 3.43 -6.78 14.45
CA ASP A 99 2.81 -5.54 14.90
C ASP A 99 2.83 -5.46 16.42
N ASN A 100 3.37 -4.36 16.95
CA ASN A 100 3.47 -4.10 18.40
C ASN A 100 2.63 -2.88 18.83
N ASP A 101 1.95 -2.23 17.89
CA ASP A 101 1.08 -1.09 18.17
C ASP A 101 -0.39 -1.49 17.88
N PRO A 102 -1.30 -1.44 18.88
CA PRO A 102 -2.70 -1.79 18.67
C PRO A 102 -3.49 -0.73 17.88
N ALA A 103 -2.86 0.38 17.47
CA ALA A 103 -3.48 1.43 16.68
C ALA A 103 -3.22 1.20 15.17
N PRO A 104 -4.13 1.66 14.28
CA PRO A 104 -3.89 1.57 12.84
C PRO A 104 -2.61 2.28 12.44
N SER A 105 -1.81 1.65 11.60
CA SER A 105 -0.61 2.25 11.02
C SER A 105 -0.93 3.53 10.21
N ASP A 106 0.10 4.28 9.86
CA ASP A 106 -0.05 5.42 8.97
C ASP A 106 -0.34 5.00 7.50
N GLN A 107 -0.07 3.74 7.14
CA GLN A 107 -0.31 3.19 5.80
C GLN A 107 -1.78 2.83 5.57
N LYS A 108 -2.66 3.84 5.56
CA LYS A 108 -4.09 3.68 5.27
C LYS A 108 -4.31 3.59 3.76
N LEU A 109 -4.63 2.40 3.28
CA LEU A 109 -4.69 2.07 1.85
C LEU A 109 -6.01 2.51 1.20
N VAL A 110 -7.13 2.03 1.73
CA VAL A 110 -8.48 2.35 1.25
C VAL A 110 -9.41 2.64 2.42
N ALA A 111 -10.46 3.41 2.16
CA ALA A 111 -11.51 3.64 3.13
C ALA A 111 -12.89 3.73 2.45
N GLY A 112 -13.97 3.70 3.24
CA GLY A 112 -15.33 3.93 2.77
C GLY A 112 -16.28 4.25 3.90
N ASP A 113 -17.22 5.16 3.65
CA ASP A 113 -18.28 5.50 4.60
C ASP A 113 -19.44 4.52 4.48
N PHE A 114 -20.00 4.08 5.62
CA PHE A 114 -21.19 3.24 5.61
C PHE A 114 -22.42 4.05 5.20
N ALA A 115 -23.05 3.63 4.09
CA ALA A 115 -24.36 4.06 3.67
C ALA A 115 -25.34 2.89 3.87
N GLY A 116 -26.15 2.95 4.92
CA GLY A 116 -26.91 1.78 5.35
C GLY A 116 -25.97 0.66 5.81
N ASN A 117 -26.12 -0.53 5.24
CA ASN A 117 -25.31 -1.70 5.61
C ASN A 117 -24.02 -1.86 4.81
N THR A 118 -23.75 -1.01 3.83
CA THR A 118 -22.60 -1.20 2.92
C THR A 118 -21.73 0.06 2.89
N ALA A 119 -20.42 -0.13 2.93
CA ALA A 119 -19.42 0.87 2.62
C ALA A 119 -18.74 0.52 1.29
N SER A 120 -18.84 1.38 0.28
CA SER A 120 -17.98 1.30 -0.91
C SER A 120 -16.61 1.83 -0.55
N ILE A 121 -15.56 1.05 -0.81
CA ILE A 121 -14.20 1.39 -0.41
C ILE A 121 -13.31 1.66 -1.62
N SER A 122 -12.45 2.67 -1.50
CA SER A 122 -11.45 3.04 -2.51
C SER A 122 -10.31 3.83 -1.89
N THR A 123 -9.24 4.04 -2.64
CA THR A 123 -8.12 4.90 -2.25
C THR A 123 -8.52 6.36 -2.10
N ALA A 124 -9.53 6.83 -2.85
CA ALA A 124 -9.96 8.22 -2.92
C ALA A 124 -10.77 8.69 -1.69
N ILE A 125 -11.33 7.78 -0.91
CA ILE A 125 -12.12 8.12 0.28
C ILE A 125 -11.19 8.24 1.48
N MET A 126 -11.12 9.43 2.07
CA MET A 126 -10.25 9.67 3.23
C MET A 126 -10.65 8.82 4.46
N PRO A 127 -9.68 8.26 5.18
CA PRO A 127 -8.23 8.51 5.13
C PRO A 127 -7.43 7.60 4.17
N GLY A 128 -8.04 7.06 3.11
CA GLY A 128 -7.32 6.32 2.08
C GLY A 128 -6.18 7.15 1.46
N VAL A 129 -5.32 6.49 0.68
CA VAL A 129 -4.04 7.05 0.23
C VAL A 129 -4.18 8.27 -0.71
N GLY A 130 -5.32 8.44 -1.39
CA GLY A 130 -5.60 9.62 -2.22
C GLY A 130 -6.45 9.35 -3.46
N ASP A 131 -6.91 10.44 -4.07
CA ASP A 131 -7.63 10.43 -5.35
C ASP A 131 -6.65 10.67 -6.51
N PHE A 132 -6.48 9.66 -7.35
CA PHE A 132 -5.59 9.66 -8.51
C PHE A 132 -6.34 9.83 -9.83
N SER A 133 -7.62 10.18 -9.82
CA SER A 133 -8.44 10.34 -11.02
C SER A 133 -7.88 11.37 -12.02
N ASN A 134 -7.10 12.34 -11.53
CA ASN A 134 -6.42 13.34 -12.33
C ASN A 134 -4.90 13.09 -12.45
N ALA A 135 -4.42 11.90 -12.12
CA ALA A 135 -3.00 11.58 -12.23
C ALA A 135 -2.53 11.76 -13.68
N ALA A 136 -1.47 12.54 -13.87
CA ALA A 136 -0.84 12.79 -15.15
C ALA A 136 0.64 13.08 -14.95
N GLY A 137 1.45 12.92 -15.98
CA GLY A 137 2.87 13.23 -15.90
C GLY A 137 3.57 13.20 -17.24
N VAL A 138 4.70 13.89 -17.29
CA VAL A 138 5.65 13.85 -18.40
C VAL A 138 7.06 13.52 -17.90
N TYR A 139 7.84 12.94 -18.75
CA TYR A 139 9.26 12.65 -18.53
C TYR A 139 10.06 13.00 -19.79
N PHE A 140 11.36 13.11 -19.63
CA PHE A 140 12.29 13.29 -20.74
C PHE A 140 13.54 12.44 -20.54
N LEU A 141 14.28 12.21 -21.63
CA LEU A 141 15.53 11.47 -21.62
C LEU A 141 16.70 12.46 -21.70
N ARG A 142 17.59 12.39 -20.74
CA ARG A 142 18.83 13.16 -20.66
C ARG A 142 19.72 12.58 -19.57
N THR A 143 21.03 12.88 -19.66
CA THR A 143 22.03 12.43 -18.68
C THR A 143 22.74 13.62 -18.01
N PRO A 144 22.03 14.44 -17.21
CA PRO A 144 22.59 15.65 -16.60
C PRO A 144 23.72 15.40 -15.61
N THR A 145 23.96 14.17 -15.17
CA THR A 145 25.08 13.82 -14.30
C THR A 145 26.34 13.38 -15.08
N ASP A 146 26.32 13.49 -16.41
CA ASP A 146 27.41 13.10 -17.31
C ASP A 146 27.58 14.09 -18.49
N GLU A 147 27.49 15.40 -18.23
CA GLU A 147 27.47 16.44 -19.25
C GLU A 147 28.60 17.47 -19.15
N THR A 148 29.55 17.37 -18.22
CA THR A 148 30.59 18.39 -18.00
C THR A 148 31.50 18.57 -19.22
N ASP A 149 31.72 17.49 -19.96
CA ASP A 149 32.53 17.52 -21.21
C ASP A 149 31.68 17.76 -22.46
N GLY A 150 30.41 18.08 -22.32
CA GLY A 150 29.45 18.25 -23.40
C GLY A 150 28.57 16.99 -23.62
N ASN A 151 27.58 17.12 -24.50
CA ASN A 151 26.68 16.02 -24.81
C ASN A 151 27.42 14.88 -25.52
N ASN A 152 27.55 13.76 -24.82
CA ASN A 152 28.23 12.53 -25.27
C ASN A 152 27.32 11.62 -26.12
N MET A 153 26.14 12.10 -26.54
CA MET A 153 25.11 11.33 -27.25
C MET A 153 24.56 10.13 -26.46
N ASN A 154 24.64 10.20 -25.14
CA ASN A 154 24.23 9.15 -24.18
C ASN A 154 22.95 9.47 -23.42
N ASP A 155 22.26 10.55 -23.76
CA ASP A 155 20.98 10.98 -23.16
C ASP A 155 19.93 9.87 -22.99
N PRO A 156 19.87 8.80 -23.81
CA PRO A 156 18.97 7.68 -23.58
C PRO A 156 19.25 6.86 -22.32
N TYR A 157 20.37 7.11 -21.63
CA TYR A 157 20.74 6.40 -20.39
C TYR A 157 20.23 7.09 -19.12
N GLY A 158 19.36 8.09 -19.25
CA GLY A 158 18.73 8.76 -18.11
C GLY A 158 17.26 9.05 -18.36
N VAL A 159 16.46 9.07 -17.31
CA VAL A 159 15.05 9.45 -17.30
C VAL A 159 14.74 10.38 -16.14
N TRP A 160 14.07 11.50 -16.44
CA TRP A 160 13.75 12.54 -15.48
C TRP A 160 12.27 12.92 -15.58
N PHE A 161 11.57 12.96 -14.42
CA PHE A 161 10.11 13.13 -14.35
C PHE A 161 9.73 14.61 -14.34
N GLY A 162 9.82 15.22 -15.52
CA GLY A 162 9.66 16.66 -15.65
C GLY A 162 9.62 17.14 -17.10
N THR A 163 9.75 18.46 -17.23
CA THR A 163 9.93 19.15 -18.51
C THR A 163 11.35 19.66 -18.62
N PRO A 164 12.07 19.36 -19.71
CA PRO A 164 13.45 19.78 -19.87
C PRO A 164 13.57 21.30 -19.92
N GLY A 165 14.66 21.81 -19.35
CA GLY A 165 14.97 23.24 -19.24
C GLY A 165 16.29 23.43 -18.52
N MET A 166 16.64 24.70 -18.21
CA MET A 166 17.85 25.04 -17.47
C MET A 166 17.52 25.99 -16.30
N PRO A 167 17.15 25.47 -15.12
CA PRO A 167 16.95 24.08 -14.75
C PRO A 167 15.66 23.49 -15.33
N PRO A 168 15.49 22.16 -15.37
CA PRO A 168 14.23 21.53 -15.68
C PRO A 168 13.19 21.78 -14.60
N THR A 169 11.91 21.62 -14.95
CA THR A 169 10.78 21.86 -14.06
C THR A 169 9.98 20.59 -13.82
N ALA A 170 9.31 20.51 -12.68
CA ALA A 170 8.43 19.40 -12.32
C ALA A 170 7.39 19.10 -13.42
N GLY A 171 7.13 17.84 -13.68
CA GLY A 171 6.19 17.40 -14.71
C GLY A 171 5.15 16.39 -14.25
N LEU A 172 5.09 16.09 -12.96
CA LEU A 172 4.10 15.20 -12.39
C LEU A 172 2.92 15.99 -11.80
N THR A 173 1.72 15.52 -12.07
CA THR A 173 0.46 15.98 -11.48
C THR A 173 -0.13 14.82 -10.70
N LEU A 174 0.14 14.79 -9.41
CA LEU A 174 -0.26 13.75 -8.47
C LEU A 174 -0.68 14.42 -7.16
N PRO A 175 -1.57 13.81 -6.35
CA PRO A 175 -1.96 14.35 -5.05
C PRO A 175 -0.79 14.35 -4.06
N THR A 176 -0.86 15.23 -3.06
CA THR A 176 0.02 15.12 -1.89
C THR A 176 -0.37 13.88 -1.10
N LEU A 177 0.60 13.02 -0.82
CA LEU A 177 0.37 11.80 -0.05
C LEU A 177 0.25 12.11 1.45
N PRO A 178 -0.57 11.35 2.18
CA PRO A 178 -0.59 11.39 3.64
C PRO A 178 0.71 10.81 4.23
N THR A 179 0.93 11.06 5.53
CA THR A 179 2.01 10.41 6.28
C THR A 179 1.96 8.88 6.09
N GLY A 180 3.12 8.23 6.05
CA GLY A 180 3.24 6.80 5.83
C GLY A 180 3.38 6.41 4.35
N TRP A 181 3.36 7.37 3.41
CA TRP A 181 3.46 7.11 1.98
C TRP A 181 4.44 8.04 1.28
N ALA A 182 5.15 7.52 0.29
CA ALA A 182 6.00 8.28 -0.63
C ALA A 182 5.76 7.84 -2.08
N TYR A 183 6.12 8.67 -3.04
CA TYR A 183 6.25 8.23 -4.44
C TYR A 183 7.61 7.62 -4.67
N GLU A 184 7.70 6.74 -5.67
CA GLU A 184 8.96 6.22 -6.15
C GLU A 184 8.94 6.07 -7.67
N GLY A 185 10.07 6.39 -8.29
CA GLY A 185 10.27 6.24 -9.72
C GLY A 185 11.00 4.94 -10.06
N TRP A 186 10.67 4.33 -11.19
CA TRP A 186 11.24 3.05 -11.61
C TRP A 186 11.50 3.00 -13.11
N VAL A 187 12.55 2.26 -13.47
CA VAL A 187 12.77 1.73 -14.81
C VAL A 187 12.77 0.22 -14.73
N ILE A 188 12.01 -0.44 -15.61
CA ILE A 188 12.01 -1.91 -15.64
C ILE A 188 13.19 -2.38 -16.48
N GLY A 189 14.20 -2.93 -15.81
CA GLY A 189 15.40 -3.50 -16.39
C GLY A 189 15.20 -4.90 -16.97
N ASP A 190 16.30 -5.59 -17.27
CA ASP A 190 16.28 -6.96 -17.80
C ASP A 190 16.10 -7.99 -16.68
N ALA A 191 16.60 -7.68 -15.47
CA ALA A 191 16.49 -8.54 -14.29
C ALA A 191 15.35 -8.14 -13.35
N GLY A 192 14.75 -6.96 -13.51
CA GLY A 192 13.65 -6.48 -12.67
C GLY A 192 13.54 -4.97 -12.61
N PRO A 193 12.74 -4.45 -11.68
CA PRO A 193 12.60 -3.01 -11.49
C PRO A 193 13.87 -2.40 -10.88
N ILE A 194 14.23 -1.22 -11.36
CA ILE A 194 15.36 -0.43 -10.89
C ILE A 194 14.79 0.89 -10.37
N SER A 195 14.96 1.14 -9.08
CA SER A 195 14.49 2.37 -8.41
C SER A 195 15.30 3.57 -8.87
N THR A 196 14.64 4.71 -9.12
CA THR A 196 15.31 6.01 -9.24
C THR A 196 15.44 6.72 -7.91
N GLY A 197 14.65 6.32 -6.91
CA GLY A 197 14.57 6.90 -5.58
C GLY A 197 13.15 7.31 -5.20
N THR A 198 12.94 7.51 -3.89
CA THR A 198 11.66 7.96 -3.33
C THR A 198 11.58 9.47 -3.22
N PHE A 199 10.38 10.04 -3.34
CA PHE A 199 10.13 11.48 -3.24
C PHE A 199 8.72 11.80 -2.72
N THR A 200 8.56 12.97 -2.15
CA THR A 200 7.26 13.52 -1.72
C THR A 200 6.97 14.88 -2.36
N ALA A 201 7.97 15.49 -2.99
CA ALA A 201 7.87 16.74 -3.73
C ALA A 201 8.34 16.54 -5.19
N PHE A 202 7.72 17.22 -6.14
CA PHE A 202 8.00 17.03 -7.57
C PHE A 202 9.02 18.03 -8.11
N ASN A 203 9.35 19.06 -7.36
CA ASN A 203 10.31 20.13 -7.67
C ASN A 203 11.61 20.02 -6.84
N GLU A 204 11.86 18.85 -6.30
CA GLU A 204 13.06 18.48 -5.57
C GLU A 204 13.58 17.14 -6.11
N ARG A 205 14.85 16.84 -5.82
CA ARG A 205 15.41 15.52 -6.13
C ARG A 205 14.74 14.46 -5.31
N ASP A 206 14.69 13.26 -5.86
CA ASP A 206 14.38 12.05 -5.08
C ASP A 206 15.56 11.66 -4.16
N SER A 207 15.39 10.56 -3.44
CA SER A 207 16.40 10.03 -2.53
C SER A 207 17.52 9.26 -3.25
N GLY A 208 17.34 8.94 -4.55
CA GLY A 208 18.26 8.15 -5.35
C GLY A 208 19.35 9.00 -6.00
N ASN A 209 20.55 8.45 -6.14
CA ASN A 209 21.67 8.94 -6.95
C ASN A 209 22.72 7.85 -7.14
N GLY A 210 22.36 6.60 -6.88
CA GLY A 210 23.32 5.49 -6.84
C GLY A 210 23.86 5.09 -8.19
N PHE A 211 23.16 5.43 -9.25
CA PHE A 211 23.48 5.06 -10.63
C PHE A 211 24.03 6.22 -11.46
N SER A 212 23.96 7.42 -10.91
CA SER A 212 24.42 8.66 -11.55
C SER A 212 25.84 8.58 -12.11
N GLY A 213 26.13 9.39 -13.12
CA GLY A 213 27.41 9.41 -13.83
C GLY A 213 28.61 9.80 -12.97
N THR A 214 29.78 9.77 -13.58
CA THR A 214 31.07 9.94 -12.88
C THR A 214 31.37 11.38 -12.45
N GLU A 215 30.56 12.35 -12.86
CA GLU A 215 30.86 13.77 -12.71
C GLU A 215 30.49 14.36 -11.37
N ASN A 216 30.23 13.57 -10.35
CA ASN A 216 29.88 14.04 -9.01
C ASN A 216 28.83 15.18 -9.03
N ASN A 217 27.93 15.14 -9.97
CA ASN A 217 26.86 16.10 -10.20
C ASN A 217 25.58 15.54 -9.59
N ALA A 218 24.96 16.31 -8.73
CA ALA A 218 23.79 15.85 -8.00
C ALA A 218 22.51 15.79 -8.88
N GLY A 219 22.59 16.03 -10.18
CA GLY A 219 21.43 16.07 -11.07
C GLY A 219 20.52 17.30 -10.89
N PRO A 220 19.45 17.41 -11.65
CA PRO A 220 18.51 18.53 -11.60
C PRO A 220 17.58 18.46 -10.37
N PRO A 221 16.87 19.57 -10.02
CA PRO A 221 15.95 19.62 -8.88
C PRO A 221 14.57 19.05 -9.21
N ILE A 222 14.53 17.85 -9.75
CA ILE A 222 13.33 17.04 -10.02
C ILE A 222 13.69 15.57 -9.83
N PRO A 223 12.71 14.66 -9.58
CA PRO A 223 12.99 13.24 -9.50
C PRO A 223 13.43 12.63 -10.84
N GLY A 224 14.29 11.62 -10.77
CA GLY A 224 14.81 10.88 -11.91
C GLY A 224 16.26 10.44 -11.71
N GLU A 225 16.78 9.64 -12.63
CA GLU A 225 18.13 9.05 -12.49
C GLU A 225 18.80 8.85 -13.85
N ASP A 226 20.11 8.88 -13.84
CA ASP A 226 20.99 8.43 -14.92
C ASP A 226 21.58 7.07 -14.57
N PHE A 227 21.69 6.16 -15.53
CA PHE A 227 22.02 4.75 -15.28
C PHE A 227 23.41 4.40 -15.84
N PHE A 228 24.49 4.86 -15.16
CA PHE A 228 25.86 4.64 -15.57
C PHE A 228 26.64 3.68 -14.67
N LEU A 229 26.46 3.78 -13.36
CA LEU A 229 27.30 3.11 -12.35
C LEU A 229 26.48 2.16 -11.50
N ASN A 230 27.19 1.25 -10.82
CA ASN A 230 26.60 0.40 -9.78
C ASN A 230 25.38 -0.42 -10.24
N ALA A 231 25.42 -0.97 -11.47
CA ALA A 231 24.32 -1.80 -11.99
C ALA A 231 23.88 -2.86 -10.96
N PRO A 232 22.59 -3.00 -10.69
CA PRO A 232 22.07 -4.08 -9.85
C PRO A 232 22.42 -5.46 -10.44
N ALA A 233 22.36 -6.50 -9.60
CA ALA A 233 22.67 -7.85 -10.04
C ALA A 233 21.76 -8.28 -11.20
N GLY A 234 22.36 -8.73 -12.28
CA GLY A 234 21.65 -9.13 -13.51
C GLY A 234 21.40 -8.01 -14.52
N GLU A 235 21.70 -6.75 -14.16
CA GLU A 235 21.64 -5.60 -15.07
C GLU A 235 23.01 -5.28 -15.68
N THR A 236 22.99 -4.56 -16.79
CA THR A 236 24.20 -4.04 -17.44
C THR A 236 24.04 -2.54 -17.65
N PHE A 237 24.98 -1.74 -17.13
CA PHE A 237 25.05 -0.30 -17.31
C PHE A 237 26.23 0.08 -18.23
N PRO A 238 26.13 1.20 -18.97
CA PRO A 238 25.00 2.14 -19.06
C PRO A 238 23.74 1.50 -19.61
N LEU A 239 22.57 1.86 -19.02
CA LEU A 239 21.29 1.29 -19.38
C LEU A 239 20.53 2.24 -20.32
N ASP A 240 20.30 1.81 -21.57
CA ASP A 240 19.37 2.52 -22.46
C ASP A 240 17.92 2.28 -21.99
N VAL A 241 17.23 3.36 -21.61
CA VAL A 241 15.85 3.30 -21.11
C VAL A 241 14.81 3.21 -22.24
N ARG A 242 15.19 3.37 -23.49
CA ARG A 242 14.28 3.21 -24.64
C ARG A 242 13.83 1.76 -24.78
N GLY A 243 12.54 1.59 -25.12
CA GLY A 243 11.89 0.27 -25.15
C GLY A 243 11.52 -0.30 -23.79
N ARG A 244 11.95 0.32 -22.68
CA ARG A 244 11.68 -0.11 -21.32
C ARG A 244 10.45 0.59 -20.75
N MET A 245 9.87 0.02 -19.69
CA MET A 245 8.78 0.65 -18.97
C MET A 245 9.33 1.57 -17.88
N VAL A 246 8.75 2.76 -17.77
CA VAL A 246 8.93 3.69 -16.65
C VAL A 246 7.64 3.74 -15.84
N VAL A 247 7.76 3.76 -14.51
CA VAL A 247 6.62 3.67 -13.57
C VAL A 247 6.82 4.70 -12.46
N ILE A 248 5.73 5.29 -12.01
CA ILE A 248 5.65 5.97 -10.71
C ILE A 248 4.70 5.15 -9.84
N SER A 249 5.19 4.69 -8.70
CA SER A 249 4.42 3.98 -7.69
C SER A 249 4.22 4.83 -6.44
N ILE A 250 3.42 4.30 -5.52
CA ILE A 250 3.19 4.85 -4.18
C ILE A 250 3.63 3.77 -3.21
N GLU A 251 4.66 4.06 -2.44
CA GLU A 251 5.32 3.11 -1.55
C GLU A 251 4.97 3.37 -0.08
N PRO A 252 4.80 2.34 0.74
CA PRO A 252 4.70 2.50 2.18
C PRO A 252 6.05 2.98 2.76
N VAL A 253 6.00 3.81 3.81
CA VAL A 253 7.21 4.28 4.49
C VAL A 253 7.24 3.72 5.92
N PRO A 254 8.27 2.94 6.31
CA PRO A 254 9.45 2.59 5.52
C PRO A 254 9.14 1.59 4.39
N ASP A 255 9.80 1.79 3.24
CA ASP A 255 9.79 0.81 2.16
C ASP A 255 10.90 -0.22 2.39
N ASN A 256 10.53 -1.50 2.29
CA ASN A 256 11.44 -2.63 2.43
C ASN A 256 11.39 -3.57 1.20
N SER A 257 10.68 -3.19 0.14
CA SER A 257 10.52 -3.99 -1.07
C SER A 257 11.50 -3.54 -2.17
N PRO A 258 12.17 -4.45 -2.86
CA PRO A 258 12.97 -4.11 -4.04
C PRO A 258 12.12 -3.96 -5.31
N ALA A 259 10.79 -3.99 -5.20
CA ALA A 259 9.85 -3.93 -6.32
C ALA A 259 8.72 -2.94 -6.01
N PRO A 260 8.18 -2.25 -7.04
CA PRO A 260 7.14 -1.25 -6.84
C PRO A 260 5.88 -1.86 -6.23
N PHE A 261 5.35 -1.19 -5.21
CA PHE A 261 4.09 -1.55 -4.54
C PHE A 261 2.91 -1.56 -5.53
N LEU A 262 1.79 -2.12 -5.11
CA LEU A 262 0.59 -2.31 -5.95
C LEU A 262 0.06 -1.01 -6.58
N LEU A 263 0.20 0.12 -5.90
CA LEU A 263 -0.34 1.40 -6.35
C LEU A 263 0.61 2.08 -7.36
N LYS A 264 0.31 1.95 -8.64
CA LYS A 264 1.12 2.49 -9.73
C LYS A 264 0.28 3.48 -10.56
N PRO A 265 0.09 4.74 -10.10
CA PRO A 265 -0.79 5.69 -10.78
C PRO A 265 -0.36 6.05 -12.20
N LEU A 266 0.94 6.00 -12.49
CA LEU A 266 1.49 6.37 -13.79
C LEU A 266 2.45 5.29 -14.30
N ALA A 267 2.31 4.93 -15.59
CA ALA A 267 3.22 4.03 -16.27
C ALA A 267 3.31 4.39 -17.76
N ALA A 268 4.45 4.15 -18.38
CA ALA A 268 4.63 4.30 -19.82
C ALA A 268 5.73 3.37 -20.33
N THR A 269 5.58 2.87 -21.56
CA THR A 269 6.70 2.28 -22.29
C THR A 269 7.40 3.40 -23.06
N VAL A 270 8.69 3.61 -22.79
CA VAL A 270 9.51 4.55 -23.53
C VAL A 270 9.61 4.05 -24.98
N PRO A 271 9.25 4.85 -25.99
CA PRO A 271 9.40 4.40 -27.37
C PRO A 271 10.83 3.96 -27.70
N ALA A 272 10.99 2.93 -28.53
CA ALA A 272 12.33 2.44 -28.94
C ALA A 272 13.13 3.49 -29.71
N ASP A 273 12.44 4.44 -30.33
CA ASP A 273 12.99 5.57 -31.07
C ASP A 273 12.77 6.90 -30.34
N ALA A 274 12.55 6.86 -29.03
CA ALA A 274 12.30 8.07 -28.25
C ALA A 274 13.38 9.11 -28.45
N ALA A 275 12.96 10.33 -28.82
CA ALA A 275 13.85 11.47 -28.89
C ALA A 275 14.22 11.94 -27.48
N THR A 276 15.47 12.38 -27.33
CA THR A 276 15.99 12.95 -26.09
C THR A 276 15.56 14.41 -25.91
N ALA A 277 15.93 15.04 -24.79
CA ALA A 277 15.65 16.45 -24.56
C ALA A 277 16.05 17.30 -25.78
N PRO A 278 15.25 18.31 -26.18
CA PRO A 278 14.16 18.94 -25.43
C PRO A 278 12.79 18.26 -25.57
N THR A 279 12.70 17.05 -26.12
CA THR A 279 11.42 16.32 -26.25
C THR A 279 10.95 15.79 -24.92
N THR A 280 9.65 15.92 -24.67
CA THR A 280 8.97 15.28 -23.53
C THR A 280 8.11 14.12 -24.00
N HIS A 281 7.94 13.12 -23.14
CA HIS A 281 7.08 11.96 -23.33
C HIS A 281 6.04 11.94 -22.21
N SER A 282 4.85 11.43 -22.50
CA SER A 282 3.75 11.39 -21.52
C SER A 282 3.65 10.04 -20.83
N PHE A 283 3.37 10.04 -19.54
CA PHE A 283 2.85 8.88 -18.85
C PHE A 283 1.39 8.59 -19.25
N ASN A 284 1.01 7.33 -19.12
CA ASN A 284 -0.39 6.90 -19.13
C ASN A 284 -0.86 6.74 -17.70
N GLN A 285 -2.13 7.12 -17.44
CA GLN A 285 -2.78 6.81 -16.19
C GLN A 285 -3.00 5.29 -16.07
N ASN A 286 -2.71 4.71 -14.90
CA ASN A 286 -2.74 3.27 -14.66
C ASN A 286 -3.48 2.95 -13.35
N LEU A 287 -4.80 3.19 -13.30
CA LEU A 287 -5.63 3.01 -12.11
C LEU A 287 -6.42 1.70 -12.09
N GLY A 288 -6.35 0.91 -13.17
CA GLY A 288 -7.18 -0.30 -13.31
C GLY A 288 -6.89 -1.40 -12.28
N SER A 289 -5.71 -1.37 -11.64
CA SER A 289 -5.32 -2.31 -10.59
C SER A 289 -5.49 -1.77 -9.16
N PHE A 290 -5.96 -0.52 -9.01
CA PHE A 290 -6.10 0.08 -7.68
C PHE A 290 -7.13 -0.69 -6.85
N PRO A 291 -6.86 -0.90 -5.54
CA PRO A 291 -7.78 -1.62 -4.67
C PRO A 291 -9.10 -0.87 -4.53
N MET A 292 -10.19 -1.60 -4.74
CA MET A 292 -11.55 -1.12 -4.59
C MET A 292 -12.50 -2.27 -4.25
N GLY A 293 -13.67 -1.92 -3.74
CA GLY A 293 -14.67 -2.92 -3.42
C GLY A 293 -15.75 -2.43 -2.48
N SER A 294 -16.25 -3.33 -1.65
CA SER A 294 -17.26 -3.00 -0.63
C SER A 294 -17.09 -3.85 0.62
N VAL A 295 -17.55 -3.32 1.73
CA VAL A 295 -17.70 -4.02 3.00
C VAL A 295 -19.15 -3.93 3.42
N THR A 296 -19.72 -5.05 3.85
CA THR A 296 -21.15 -5.14 4.21
C THR A 296 -21.30 -5.74 5.60
N ARG A 297 -22.11 -5.11 6.43
CA ARG A 297 -22.51 -5.62 7.75
C ARG A 297 -23.77 -6.45 7.64
N ASN A 298 -23.69 -7.70 8.18
CA ASN A 298 -24.76 -8.72 8.15
C ASN A 298 -25.22 -9.06 9.57
#